data_1b633fb4489671b68b1856a5a8102e49
#
_entry.id   1b633fb4489671b68b1856a5a8102e49
#
_cell.length_a   1.000
_cell.length_b   1.000
_cell.length_c   1.000
_cell.angle_alpha   90.00
_cell.angle_beta   90.00
_cell.angle_gamma   90.00
#
_symmetry.space_group_name_H-M   'P 1'
#
loop_
_entity.id
_entity.type
_entity.pdbx_description
1 polymer ?
#
loop_
_entity_poly.entity_id
_entity_poly.type
_entity_poly.pdbx_seq_one_letter_code
_entity_poly.pdbx_strand_id
1 'polypeptide(L)'
;MQVLYKSTRGKGETVTASMAILKGLSEDGGLFVPTEIPKLDVPAEKLAQMTYQETAYEVMSRFLTDFTEEELKNCIASAYDEKFDTSEIAPLHEADGAYYLELFHGATIAFKDMALSILPHLMTTAAKKNAVKNEIVILTATSGDTGKAALAGFADVPGTRIIVFYPKHGVSPIQEKQMVTQKGDNTYVVGITGNFDDAQTAVKKMFNDRELAAELDGAGFQFSSANSINIGRLVPQIVYYVYAYFRLVGQGKVKAGDKINVVVPTGNFGNILAAYYAKQMGLPINKLVCASNENKVLFDFFRTGTYDRKRDFILTTSPSMDILISSNLERLIYRLTGEDAQKCAELMQSLSEGGEYTITDEMKKGLADFYGNYCSEEETKETIHNVYKNSDYVIDPHTAVAAGVYKKYLKDTDDHTVTVIASTASPYKFTRSVMDAVADKAEDKDDFALADQLSAISGVKVPKAVEEIRTAPVLHDIVVDAPDMPDTVKKVLGIH
;
A
#
# COMPACT_ATOMS: atom_id res chain seq x y z
N MET A 1 0.69 7.39 -27.68
CA MET A 1 1.06 8.71 -27.08
C MET A 1 1.88 8.41 -25.86
N GLN A 2 2.92 9.23 -25.56
CA GLN A 2 3.79 8.99 -24.42
C GLN A 2 3.17 9.65 -23.19
N VAL A 3 2.87 8.89 -22.13
CA VAL A 3 2.45 9.41 -20.83
C VAL A 3 3.68 9.86 -20.08
N LEU A 4 3.74 11.14 -19.77
CA LEU A 4 4.77 11.76 -18.95
C LEU A 4 4.25 12.03 -17.54
N TYR A 5 5.13 12.41 -16.64
CA TYR A 5 4.81 12.65 -15.23
C TYR A 5 5.23 14.06 -14.81
N LYS A 6 4.36 14.75 -14.08
CA LYS A 6 4.55 16.10 -13.57
C LYS A 6 4.30 16.14 -12.06
N SER A 7 4.84 17.17 -11.40
CA SER A 7 4.59 17.39 -9.97
C SER A 7 3.18 17.94 -9.71
N THR A 8 2.56 17.48 -8.64
CA THR A 8 1.33 18.06 -8.10
C THR A 8 1.47 19.52 -7.64
N ARG A 9 2.72 20.01 -7.45
CA ARG A 9 3.03 21.38 -6.99
C ARG A 9 3.67 22.25 -8.08
N GLY A 10 3.92 21.70 -9.27
CA GLY A 10 4.16 22.41 -10.51
C GLY A 10 5.54 23.04 -10.74
N LYS A 11 6.50 22.88 -9.82
CA LYS A 11 7.85 23.47 -9.93
C LYS A 11 8.89 22.53 -10.52
N GLY A 12 8.55 21.29 -10.81
CA GLY A 12 9.45 20.30 -11.39
C GLY A 12 9.29 20.16 -12.90
N GLU A 13 10.31 19.64 -13.54
CA GLU A 13 10.24 19.25 -14.95
C GLU A 13 9.31 18.05 -15.14
N THR A 14 8.69 17.97 -16.31
CA THR A 14 7.96 16.80 -16.74
C THR A 14 8.95 15.70 -17.12
N VAL A 15 8.77 14.51 -16.53
CA VAL A 15 9.72 13.38 -16.67
C VAL A 15 9.03 12.13 -17.23
N THR A 16 9.82 11.17 -17.69
CA THR A 16 9.34 9.84 -18.08
C THR A 16 8.89 9.02 -16.88
N ALA A 17 8.14 7.95 -17.09
CA ALA A 17 7.71 7.06 -16.01
C ALA A 17 8.92 6.44 -15.28
N SER A 18 9.93 5.99 -16.00
CA SER A 18 11.15 5.44 -15.40
C SER A 18 11.87 6.46 -14.50
N MET A 19 11.97 7.71 -14.92
CA MET A 19 12.55 8.76 -14.10
C MET A 19 11.70 9.10 -12.88
N ALA A 20 10.37 9.13 -13.00
CA ALA A 20 9.47 9.36 -11.88
C ALA A 20 9.57 8.24 -10.82
N ILE A 21 9.73 6.99 -11.25
CA ILE A 21 9.94 5.83 -10.35
C ILE A 21 11.28 5.96 -9.62
N LEU A 22 12.36 6.32 -10.33
CA LEU A 22 13.69 6.49 -9.72
C LEU A 22 13.73 7.62 -8.70
N LYS A 23 13.16 8.78 -9.05
CA LYS A 23 13.10 9.94 -8.14
C LYS A 23 12.15 9.69 -6.96
N GLY A 24 11.05 8.94 -7.18
CA GLY A 24 10.02 8.68 -6.18
C GLY A 24 9.21 9.91 -5.77
N LEU A 25 9.84 11.06 -5.68
CA LEU A 25 9.28 12.35 -5.28
C LEU A 25 9.84 13.45 -6.19
N SER A 26 9.05 14.49 -6.49
CA SER A 26 9.53 15.66 -7.23
C SER A 26 10.40 16.56 -6.34
N GLU A 27 11.31 17.32 -6.95
CA GLU A 27 12.26 18.20 -6.26
C GLU A 27 11.57 19.32 -5.45
N ASP A 28 10.35 19.68 -5.82
CA ASP A 28 9.52 20.66 -5.08
C ASP A 28 8.73 20.03 -3.91
N GLY A 29 8.96 18.74 -3.65
CA GLY A 29 8.24 17.98 -2.63
C GLY A 29 6.83 17.54 -3.05
N GLY A 30 6.42 17.83 -4.29
CA GLY A 30 5.15 17.38 -4.86
C GLY A 30 5.22 15.92 -5.33
N LEU A 31 4.06 15.30 -5.48
CA LEU A 31 3.96 13.92 -5.93
C LEU A 31 3.88 13.83 -7.44
N PHE A 32 4.51 12.83 -8.03
CA PHE A 32 4.37 12.60 -9.48
C PHE A 32 2.96 12.10 -9.82
N VAL A 33 2.34 12.74 -10.81
CA VAL A 33 1.07 12.33 -11.42
C VAL A 33 1.25 12.21 -12.94
N PRO A 34 0.55 11.28 -13.61
CA PRO A 34 0.59 11.20 -15.06
C PRO A 34 -0.06 12.45 -15.68
N THR A 35 0.49 12.91 -16.80
CA THR A 35 -0.05 14.05 -17.55
C THR A 35 -1.48 13.79 -18.05
N GLU A 36 -1.83 12.54 -18.23
CA GLU A 36 -3.19 12.08 -18.55
C GLU A 36 -3.41 10.69 -17.93
N ILE A 37 -4.65 10.37 -17.58
CA ILE A 37 -5.02 8.99 -17.20
C ILE A 37 -5.48 8.28 -18.47
N PRO A 38 -4.73 7.25 -18.92
CA PRO A 38 -5.05 6.54 -20.16
C PRO A 38 -6.36 5.77 -20.03
N LYS A 39 -7.04 5.55 -21.18
CA LYS A 39 -8.25 4.74 -21.23
C LYS A 39 -7.91 3.26 -21.37
N LEU A 40 -8.76 2.41 -20.79
CA LEU A 40 -8.70 0.96 -20.93
C LEU A 40 -9.63 0.55 -22.10
N ASP A 41 -9.10 0.57 -23.31
CA ASP A 41 -9.82 0.32 -24.57
C ASP A 41 -9.61 -1.12 -25.07
N VAL A 42 -9.81 -2.10 -24.17
CA VAL A 42 -9.73 -3.53 -24.46
C VAL A 42 -11.12 -4.14 -24.32
N PRO A 43 -11.55 -5.02 -25.25
CA PRO A 43 -12.84 -5.70 -25.14
C PRO A 43 -13.00 -6.45 -23.82
N ALA A 44 -14.18 -6.32 -23.21
CA ALA A 44 -14.47 -6.92 -21.91
C ALA A 44 -14.30 -8.45 -21.89
N GLU A 45 -14.69 -9.11 -23.00
CA GLU A 45 -14.58 -10.55 -23.17
C GLU A 45 -13.11 -11.00 -23.17
N LYS A 46 -12.20 -10.18 -23.70
CA LYS A 46 -10.76 -10.44 -23.68
C LYS A 46 -10.20 -10.28 -22.26
N LEU A 47 -10.53 -9.17 -21.58
CA LEU A 47 -10.08 -8.90 -20.21
C LEU A 47 -10.59 -9.95 -19.21
N ALA A 48 -11.82 -10.46 -19.39
CA ALA A 48 -12.40 -11.49 -18.53
C ALA A 48 -11.67 -12.85 -18.59
N GLN A 49 -10.88 -13.10 -19.64
CA GLN A 49 -10.12 -14.33 -19.85
C GLN A 49 -8.64 -14.19 -19.48
N MET A 50 -8.17 -12.96 -19.22
CA MET A 50 -6.77 -12.71 -18.89
C MET A 50 -6.38 -13.23 -17.51
N THR A 51 -5.16 -13.71 -17.41
CA THR A 51 -4.48 -13.93 -16.15
C THR A 51 -4.19 -12.60 -15.46
N TYR A 52 -3.79 -12.66 -14.18
CA TYR A 52 -3.36 -11.45 -13.47
C TYR A 52 -2.18 -10.76 -14.17
N GLN A 53 -1.18 -11.54 -14.62
CA GLN A 53 0.00 -11.03 -15.30
C GLN A 53 -0.34 -10.36 -16.64
N GLU A 54 -1.24 -10.93 -17.43
CA GLU A 54 -1.71 -10.35 -18.67
C GLU A 54 -2.48 -9.03 -18.42
N THR A 55 -3.35 -9.01 -17.39
CA THR A 55 -4.05 -7.79 -16.96
C THR A 55 -3.06 -6.74 -16.47
N ALA A 56 -2.00 -7.15 -15.74
CA ALA A 56 -0.95 -6.25 -15.27
C ALA A 56 -0.24 -5.58 -16.46
N TYR A 57 0.10 -6.33 -17.50
CA TYR A 57 0.70 -5.76 -18.70
C TYR A 57 -0.25 -4.77 -19.40
N GLU A 58 -1.51 -5.14 -19.60
CA GLU A 58 -2.50 -4.28 -20.23
C GLU A 58 -2.72 -2.94 -19.51
N VAL A 59 -2.70 -2.96 -18.17
CA VAL A 59 -2.86 -1.74 -17.39
C VAL A 59 -1.56 -0.95 -17.31
N MET A 60 -0.46 -1.61 -16.93
CA MET A 60 0.78 -0.91 -16.61
C MET A 60 1.48 -0.34 -17.86
N SER A 61 1.38 -1.00 -19.02
CA SER A 61 1.95 -0.51 -20.29
C SER A 61 1.37 0.84 -20.72
N ARG A 62 0.16 1.17 -20.30
CA ARG A 62 -0.48 2.46 -20.58
C ARG A 62 0.07 3.60 -19.74
N PHE A 63 0.58 3.31 -18.56
CA PHE A 63 1.19 4.29 -17.65
C PHE A 63 2.70 4.38 -17.81
N LEU A 64 3.36 3.23 -18.03
CA LEU A 64 4.83 3.11 -18.08
C LEU A 64 5.30 3.06 -19.54
N THR A 65 4.96 4.09 -20.30
CA THR A 65 5.07 4.12 -21.76
C THR A 65 6.49 4.20 -22.29
N ASP A 66 7.48 4.46 -21.46
CA ASP A 66 8.91 4.42 -21.81
C ASP A 66 9.57 3.07 -21.51
N PHE A 67 8.84 2.12 -20.89
CA PHE A 67 9.26 0.73 -20.78
C PHE A 67 8.91 -0.02 -22.08
N THR A 68 9.81 -0.85 -22.56
CA THR A 68 9.49 -1.75 -23.67
C THR A 68 8.57 -2.88 -23.20
N GLU A 69 7.92 -3.55 -24.15
CA GLU A 69 7.07 -4.73 -23.83
C GLU A 69 7.85 -5.81 -23.10
N GLU A 70 9.08 -6.11 -23.57
CA GLU A 70 9.96 -7.11 -22.96
C GLU A 70 10.35 -6.71 -21.53
N GLU A 71 10.80 -5.47 -21.31
CA GLU A 71 11.16 -4.97 -19.99
C GLU A 71 10.00 -5.09 -19.00
N LEU A 72 8.82 -4.67 -19.41
CA LEU A 72 7.64 -4.68 -18.51
C LEU A 72 7.15 -6.10 -18.24
N LYS A 73 7.11 -6.97 -19.24
CA LYS A 73 6.75 -8.39 -19.05
C LYS A 73 7.74 -9.11 -18.15
N ASN A 74 9.02 -8.82 -18.25
CA ASN A 74 10.05 -9.37 -17.36
C ASN A 74 9.85 -8.89 -15.91
N CYS A 75 9.55 -7.60 -15.69
CA CYS A 75 9.22 -7.09 -14.36
C CYS A 75 7.99 -7.78 -13.77
N ILE A 76 6.93 -7.96 -14.56
CA ILE A 76 5.68 -8.61 -14.14
C ILE A 76 5.92 -10.09 -13.80
N ALA A 77 6.62 -10.82 -14.65
CA ALA A 77 6.92 -12.23 -14.43
C ALA A 77 7.79 -12.47 -13.19
N SER A 78 8.73 -11.57 -12.91
CA SER A 78 9.59 -11.65 -11.72
C SER A 78 8.85 -11.28 -10.41
N ALA A 79 7.77 -10.52 -10.51
CA ALA A 79 7.01 -10.05 -9.36
C ALA A 79 5.86 -11.00 -8.97
N TYR A 80 5.07 -11.43 -9.94
CA TYR A 80 3.83 -12.19 -9.74
C TYR A 80 4.03 -13.65 -10.15
N ASP A 81 4.79 -14.37 -9.37
CA ASP A 81 5.21 -15.75 -9.58
C ASP A 81 4.79 -16.66 -8.39
N GLU A 82 5.49 -17.76 -8.20
CA GLU A 82 5.26 -18.73 -7.12
C GLU A 82 5.48 -18.20 -5.69
N LYS A 83 5.92 -16.93 -5.52
CA LYS A 83 5.92 -16.24 -4.23
C LYS A 83 4.51 -15.97 -3.72
N PHE A 84 3.53 -15.95 -4.63
CA PHE A 84 2.11 -15.92 -4.28
C PHE A 84 1.59 -17.35 -4.12
N ASP A 85 0.82 -17.61 -3.07
CA ASP A 85 0.32 -18.94 -2.75
C ASP A 85 -0.91 -19.37 -3.59
N THR A 86 -1.34 -18.51 -4.52
CA THR A 86 -2.38 -18.78 -5.51
C THR A 86 -2.00 -18.23 -6.89
N SER A 87 -2.31 -18.99 -7.94
CA SER A 87 -2.10 -18.59 -9.33
C SER A 87 -3.00 -17.41 -9.77
N GLU A 88 -4.10 -17.17 -9.06
CA GLU A 88 -4.97 -16.03 -9.32
C GLU A 88 -4.37 -14.70 -8.81
N ILE A 89 -3.35 -14.74 -7.96
CA ILE A 89 -2.65 -13.60 -7.35
C ILE A 89 -3.57 -12.78 -6.44
N ALA A 90 -4.74 -12.38 -6.91
CA ALA A 90 -5.75 -11.59 -6.20
C ALA A 90 -7.15 -12.19 -6.41
N PRO A 91 -7.46 -13.32 -5.80
CA PRO A 91 -8.76 -13.98 -5.93
C PRO A 91 -9.89 -13.19 -5.28
N LEU A 92 -11.11 -13.47 -5.70
CA LEU A 92 -12.34 -12.95 -5.10
C LEU A 92 -13.02 -14.03 -4.28
N HIS A 93 -13.35 -13.70 -3.03
CA HIS A 93 -14.15 -14.55 -2.15
C HIS A 93 -15.51 -13.92 -1.86
N GLU A 94 -16.59 -14.65 -2.14
CA GLU A 94 -17.96 -14.17 -1.88
C GLU A 94 -18.36 -14.50 -0.44
N ALA A 95 -18.61 -13.50 0.39
CA ALA A 95 -19.03 -13.66 1.79
C ALA A 95 -19.87 -12.48 2.26
N ASP A 96 -20.81 -12.73 3.15
CA ASP A 96 -21.63 -11.73 3.88
C ASP A 96 -22.18 -10.60 2.98
N GLY A 97 -22.57 -10.95 1.75
CA GLY A 97 -23.21 -10.04 0.79
C GLY A 97 -22.27 -9.15 -0.01
N ALA A 98 -20.97 -9.43 -0.02
CA ALA A 98 -19.96 -8.73 -0.80
C ALA A 98 -18.91 -9.68 -1.39
N TYR A 99 -18.07 -9.17 -2.30
CA TYR A 99 -16.91 -9.87 -2.84
C TYR A 99 -15.64 -9.31 -2.22
N TYR A 100 -14.94 -10.13 -1.44
CA TYR A 100 -13.67 -9.77 -0.83
C TYR A 100 -12.55 -10.03 -1.83
N LEU A 101 -11.87 -8.97 -2.23
CA LEU A 101 -10.69 -9.04 -3.08
C LEU A 101 -9.47 -9.31 -2.20
N GLU A 102 -9.01 -10.56 -2.18
CA GLU A 102 -7.93 -11.00 -1.32
C GLU A 102 -6.57 -10.57 -1.88
N LEU A 103 -5.96 -9.56 -1.28
CA LEU A 103 -4.69 -8.96 -1.69
C LEU A 103 -3.50 -9.44 -0.84
N PHE A 104 -3.65 -10.53 -0.12
CA PHE A 104 -2.73 -10.98 0.92
C PHE A 104 -2.07 -12.34 0.64
N HIS A 105 -2.05 -12.78 -0.61
CA HIS A 105 -1.48 -14.06 -1.02
C HIS A 105 0.03 -14.02 -1.30
N GLY A 106 0.67 -12.84 -1.16
CA GLY A 106 2.10 -12.67 -1.36
C GLY A 106 2.96 -13.04 -0.15
N ALA A 107 4.27 -12.85 -0.29
CA ALA A 107 5.29 -13.28 0.66
C ALA A 107 5.14 -12.73 2.08
N THR A 108 4.46 -11.60 2.27
CA THR A 108 4.27 -10.99 3.59
C THR A 108 2.82 -10.97 4.06
N ILE A 109 1.96 -11.64 3.31
CA ILE A 109 0.53 -11.81 3.59
C ILE A 109 -0.23 -10.49 3.82
N ALA A 110 0.13 -9.45 3.04
CA ALA A 110 -0.54 -8.15 3.02
C ALA A 110 -0.51 -7.53 1.62
N PHE A 111 -1.46 -6.65 1.32
CA PHE A 111 -1.64 -6.01 0.00
C PHE A 111 -0.41 -5.24 -0.49
N LYS A 112 0.49 -4.87 0.41
CA LYS A 112 1.72 -4.16 0.06
C LYS A 112 2.62 -4.98 -0.87
N ASP A 113 2.53 -6.30 -0.81
CA ASP A 113 3.22 -7.21 -1.72
C ASP A 113 2.83 -6.98 -3.18
N MET A 114 1.57 -6.60 -3.45
CA MET A 114 1.08 -6.34 -4.80
C MET A 114 1.88 -5.27 -5.55
N ALA A 115 2.45 -4.32 -4.83
CA ALA A 115 3.27 -3.26 -5.41
C ALA A 115 4.75 -3.40 -5.08
N LEU A 116 5.10 -3.91 -3.89
CA LEU A 116 6.50 -4.03 -3.47
C LEU A 116 7.21 -5.25 -4.08
N SER A 117 6.48 -6.25 -4.60
CA SER A 117 7.08 -7.32 -5.38
C SER A 117 7.58 -6.86 -6.76
N ILE A 118 6.92 -5.88 -7.38
CA ILE A 118 7.30 -5.40 -8.71
C ILE A 118 8.20 -4.15 -8.68
N LEU A 119 8.10 -3.31 -7.65
CA LEU A 119 8.84 -2.06 -7.56
C LEU A 119 10.35 -2.22 -7.75
N PRO A 120 11.04 -3.21 -7.16
CA PRO A 120 12.48 -3.42 -7.36
C PRO A 120 12.84 -3.63 -8.82
N HIS A 121 12.06 -4.42 -9.53
CA HIS A 121 12.28 -4.73 -10.96
C HIS A 121 12.01 -3.51 -11.84
N LEU A 122 11.00 -2.72 -11.52
CA LEU A 122 10.76 -1.42 -12.18
C LEU A 122 11.92 -0.44 -11.93
N MET A 123 12.41 -0.35 -10.68
CA MET A 123 13.52 0.54 -10.31
C MET A 123 14.83 0.15 -11.01
N THR A 124 15.19 -1.11 -11.02
CA THR A 124 16.43 -1.58 -11.66
C THR A 124 16.37 -1.42 -13.17
N THR A 125 15.22 -1.67 -13.79
CA THR A 125 15.00 -1.40 -15.21
C THR A 125 15.08 0.10 -15.50
N ALA A 126 14.43 0.92 -14.66
CA ALA A 126 14.49 2.39 -14.76
C ALA A 126 15.93 2.92 -14.62
N ALA A 127 16.71 2.38 -13.69
CA ALA A 127 18.12 2.75 -13.50
C ALA A 127 18.94 2.48 -14.76
N LYS A 128 18.78 1.30 -15.36
CA LYS A 128 19.48 0.95 -16.64
C LYS A 128 19.07 1.91 -17.76
N LYS A 129 17.78 2.21 -17.91
CA LYS A 129 17.25 3.14 -18.94
C LYS A 129 17.82 4.56 -18.80
N ASN A 130 18.04 5.01 -17.59
CA ASN A 130 18.53 6.35 -17.29
C ASN A 130 20.04 6.40 -17.04
N ALA A 131 20.77 5.32 -17.41
CA ALA A 131 22.22 5.22 -17.28
C ALA A 131 22.75 5.49 -15.86
N VAL A 132 21.95 5.18 -14.84
CA VAL A 132 22.35 5.25 -13.43
C VAL A 132 23.38 4.17 -13.16
N LYS A 133 24.55 4.56 -12.62
CA LYS A 133 25.64 3.63 -12.32
C LYS A 133 25.67 3.17 -10.88
N ASN A 134 25.13 3.99 -9.99
CA ASN A 134 25.12 3.73 -8.55
C ASN A 134 24.14 2.62 -8.18
N GLU A 135 24.54 1.80 -7.23
CA GLU A 135 23.65 0.84 -6.58
C GLU A 135 22.57 1.58 -5.79
N ILE A 136 21.32 1.17 -5.92
CA ILE A 136 20.18 1.83 -5.26
C ILE A 136 20.08 1.33 -3.84
N VAL A 137 20.16 2.24 -2.87
CA VAL A 137 19.95 1.95 -1.46
C VAL A 137 18.56 2.41 -1.04
N ILE A 138 17.68 1.45 -0.76
CA ILE A 138 16.37 1.72 -0.18
C ILE A 138 16.53 1.89 1.32
N LEU A 139 16.18 3.08 1.80
CA LEU A 139 16.20 3.39 3.21
C LEU A 139 14.77 3.61 3.70
N THR A 140 14.36 2.90 4.74
CA THR A 140 13.00 2.99 5.24
C THR A 140 12.92 2.87 6.77
N ALA A 141 12.02 3.66 7.37
CA ALA A 141 11.53 3.42 8.72
C ALA A 141 10.16 2.74 8.64
N THR A 142 9.91 1.80 9.52
CA THR A 142 8.66 1.04 9.51
C THR A 142 8.09 0.82 10.91
N SER A 143 6.76 0.79 10.99
CA SER A 143 6.01 0.28 12.14
C SER A 143 5.63 -1.22 11.99
N GLY A 144 6.22 -1.93 10.99
CA GLY A 144 6.05 -3.36 10.77
C GLY A 144 5.83 -3.74 9.29
N ASP A 145 4.63 -3.58 8.77
CA ASP A 145 4.21 -4.17 7.49
C ASP A 145 4.95 -3.67 6.25
N THR A 146 5.15 -2.36 6.13
CA THR A 146 5.79 -1.78 4.93
C THR A 146 7.26 -2.19 4.84
N GLY A 147 7.97 -2.17 5.96
CA GLY A 147 9.38 -2.59 6.00
C GLY A 147 9.54 -4.05 5.63
N LYS A 148 8.70 -4.92 6.19
CA LYS A 148 8.75 -6.36 5.85
C LYS A 148 8.45 -6.60 4.37
N ALA A 149 7.42 -5.96 3.82
CA ALA A 149 7.08 -6.13 2.41
C ALA A 149 8.19 -5.58 1.48
N ALA A 150 8.83 -4.46 1.86
CA ALA A 150 9.98 -3.93 1.13
C ALA A 150 11.18 -4.88 1.21
N LEU A 151 11.51 -5.41 2.40
CA LEU A 151 12.58 -6.40 2.58
C LEU A 151 12.36 -7.61 1.67
N ALA A 152 11.15 -8.20 1.68
CA ALA A 152 10.85 -9.36 0.86
C ALA A 152 10.90 -9.05 -0.64
N GLY A 153 10.43 -7.87 -1.06
CA GLY A 153 10.44 -7.47 -2.47
C GLY A 153 11.83 -7.19 -3.01
N PHE A 154 12.71 -6.56 -2.22
CA PHE A 154 14.07 -6.20 -2.63
C PHE A 154 15.12 -7.29 -2.36
N ALA A 155 14.76 -8.36 -1.62
CA ALA A 155 15.68 -9.45 -1.30
C ALA A 155 16.31 -10.02 -2.57
N ASP A 156 17.64 -10.05 -2.61
CA ASP A 156 18.46 -10.60 -3.70
C ASP A 156 18.21 -9.98 -5.10
N VAL A 157 17.58 -8.80 -5.17
CA VAL A 157 17.43 -8.07 -6.44
C VAL A 157 18.75 -7.36 -6.77
N PRO A 158 19.44 -7.73 -7.87
CA PRO A 158 20.73 -7.17 -8.21
C PRO A 158 20.68 -5.63 -8.43
N GLY A 159 21.72 -4.92 -7.94
CA GLY A 159 21.81 -3.47 -8.05
C GLY A 159 20.98 -2.71 -7.02
N THR A 160 20.49 -3.41 -6.00
CA THR A 160 19.76 -2.80 -4.89
C THR A 160 20.29 -3.26 -3.53
N ARG A 161 20.21 -2.40 -2.53
CA ARG A 161 20.31 -2.72 -1.10
C ARG A 161 19.13 -2.15 -0.37
N ILE A 162 18.71 -2.81 0.71
CA ILE A 162 17.63 -2.32 1.54
C ILE A 162 18.02 -2.31 3.01
N ILE A 163 17.83 -1.17 3.66
CA ILE A 163 18.07 -0.95 5.10
C ILE A 163 16.75 -0.52 5.73
N VAL A 164 16.26 -1.33 6.66
CA VAL A 164 15.00 -1.08 7.37
C VAL A 164 15.29 -0.83 8.84
N PHE A 165 14.83 0.32 9.33
CA PHE A 165 14.83 0.68 10.73
C PHE A 165 13.46 0.48 11.35
N TYR A 166 13.38 -0.16 12.52
CA TYR A 166 12.13 -0.39 13.22
C TYR A 166 12.28 -0.14 14.74
N PRO A 167 11.24 0.34 15.43
CA PRO A 167 11.28 0.49 16.89
C PRO A 167 11.27 -0.90 17.54
N LYS A 168 12.32 -1.24 18.30
CA LYS A 168 12.54 -2.57 18.89
C LYS A 168 11.35 -3.07 19.74
N HIS A 169 10.63 -2.15 20.37
CA HIS A 169 9.48 -2.44 21.23
C HIS A 169 8.14 -1.91 20.66
N GLY A 170 8.11 -1.50 19.38
CA GLY A 170 6.97 -0.86 18.76
C GLY A 170 6.28 -1.68 17.66
N VAL A 171 6.61 -2.98 17.53
CA VAL A 171 6.04 -3.89 16.53
C VAL A 171 5.57 -5.18 17.21
N SER A 172 4.63 -5.91 16.57
CA SER A 172 4.19 -7.19 17.12
C SER A 172 5.30 -8.25 17.04
N PRO A 173 5.26 -9.31 17.88
CA PRO A 173 6.25 -10.40 17.83
C PRO A 173 6.36 -11.06 16.46
N ILE A 174 5.24 -11.27 15.77
CA ILE A 174 5.22 -11.83 14.40
C ILE A 174 5.88 -10.87 13.42
N GLN A 175 5.55 -9.58 13.47
CA GLN A 175 6.15 -8.57 12.59
C GLN A 175 7.66 -8.44 12.82
N GLU A 176 8.10 -8.42 14.08
CA GLU A 176 9.53 -8.41 14.40
C GLU A 176 10.22 -9.66 13.85
N LYS A 177 9.66 -10.84 14.15
CA LYS A 177 10.20 -12.11 13.68
C LYS A 177 10.31 -12.16 12.16
N GLN A 178 9.28 -11.69 11.45
CA GLN A 178 9.31 -11.58 9.99
C GLN A 178 10.47 -10.72 9.46
N MET A 179 10.83 -9.64 10.15
CA MET A 179 11.91 -8.75 9.73
C MET A 179 13.28 -9.32 10.10
N VAL A 180 13.49 -9.71 11.37
CA VAL A 180 14.82 -10.14 11.83
C VAL A 180 15.26 -11.50 11.28
N THR A 181 14.37 -12.27 10.70
CA THR A 181 14.65 -13.54 10.01
C THR A 181 14.72 -13.40 8.49
N GLN A 182 14.57 -12.18 7.93
CA GLN A 182 14.60 -11.95 6.49
C GLN A 182 15.93 -12.40 5.90
N LYS A 183 15.87 -13.25 4.88
CA LYS A 183 17.01 -13.67 4.07
C LYS A 183 17.26 -12.69 2.93
N GLY A 184 18.46 -12.71 2.40
CA GLY A 184 18.90 -11.90 1.27
C GLY A 184 20.23 -11.22 1.58
N ASP A 185 21.20 -11.36 0.68
CA ASP A 185 22.56 -10.82 0.87
C ASP A 185 22.60 -9.29 0.84
N ASN A 186 21.55 -8.67 0.32
CA ASN A 186 21.40 -7.22 0.18
C ASN A 186 20.38 -6.62 1.18
N THR A 187 19.92 -7.39 2.18
CA THR A 187 18.91 -6.97 3.15
C THR A 187 19.52 -6.70 4.52
N TYR A 188 19.16 -5.58 5.16
CA TYR A 188 19.63 -5.18 6.47
C TYR A 188 18.48 -4.66 7.33
N VAL A 189 18.38 -5.18 8.54
CA VAL A 189 17.32 -4.80 9.50
C VAL A 189 17.99 -4.32 10.78
N VAL A 190 17.61 -3.14 11.23
CA VAL A 190 18.20 -2.48 12.39
C VAL A 190 17.09 -2.05 13.35
N GLY A 191 17.10 -2.59 14.56
CA GLY A 191 16.24 -2.11 15.64
C GLY A 191 16.73 -0.75 16.16
N ILE A 192 15.82 0.12 16.58
CA ILE A 192 16.17 1.33 17.31
C ILE A 192 15.57 1.33 18.72
N THR A 193 16.24 1.96 19.64
CA THR A 193 15.77 2.10 21.04
C THR A 193 14.65 3.14 21.19
N GLY A 194 14.46 4.02 20.17
CA GLY A 194 13.40 5.01 20.09
C GLY A 194 12.07 4.47 19.55
N ASN A 195 11.16 5.37 19.29
CA ASN A 195 9.86 5.07 18.67
C ASN A 195 9.89 5.21 17.14
N PHE A 196 8.74 4.96 16.49
CA PHE A 196 8.62 5.05 15.04
C PHE A 196 8.88 6.46 14.48
N ASP A 197 8.45 7.51 15.21
CA ASP A 197 8.66 8.89 14.78
C ASP A 197 10.13 9.29 14.83
N ASP A 198 10.89 8.76 15.81
CA ASP A 198 12.34 8.93 15.88
C ASP A 198 13.04 8.32 14.67
N ALA A 199 12.69 7.07 14.32
CA ALA A 199 13.20 6.40 13.13
C ALA A 199 12.87 7.16 11.85
N GLN A 200 11.60 7.58 11.68
CA GLN A 200 11.13 8.29 10.50
C GLN A 200 11.81 9.66 10.36
N THR A 201 12.00 10.36 11.47
CA THR A 201 12.69 11.66 11.51
C THR A 201 14.17 11.51 11.10
N ALA A 202 14.84 10.50 11.62
CA ALA A 202 16.24 10.23 11.26
C ALA A 202 16.39 9.84 9.80
N VAL A 203 15.51 8.98 9.25
CA VAL A 203 15.48 8.65 7.82
C VAL A 203 15.28 9.89 6.96
N LYS A 204 14.32 10.76 7.30
CA LYS A 204 14.10 12.03 6.57
C LYS A 204 15.32 12.95 6.61
N LYS A 205 16.02 13.03 7.74
CA LYS A 205 17.27 13.81 7.86
C LYS A 205 18.34 13.26 6.92
N MET A 206 18.55 11.94 6.89
CA MET A 206 19.52 11.30 5.99
C MET A 206 19.22 11.54 4.53
N PHE A 207 17.96 11.51 4.10
CA PHE A 207 17.56 11.83 2.70
C PHE A 207 17.88 13.29 2.31
N ASN A 208 17.90 14.21 3.27
CA ASN A 208 18.17 15.63 3.05
C ASN A 208 19.63 16.02 3.35
N ASP A 209 20.46 15.08 3.80
CA ASP A 209 21.85 15.30 4.13
C ASP A 209 22.73 15.25 2.85
N ARG A 210 23.21 16.42 2.44
CA ARG A 210 24.04 16.56 1.23
C ARG A 210 25.44 15.96 1.38
N GLU A 211 26.00 15.98 2.59
CA GLU A 211 27.32 15.41 2.87
C GLU A 211 27.24 13.89 2.77
N LEU A 212 26.26 13.29 3.44
CA LEU A 212 25.99 11.85 3.34
C LEU A 212 25.68 11.43 1.89
N ALA A 213 24.89 12.21 1.16
CA ALA A 213 24.59 11.93 -0.25
C ALA A 213 25.86 11.93 -1.12
N ALA A 214 26.79 12.87 -0.89
CA ALA A 214 28.05 12.94 -1.62
C ALA A 214 29.01 11.78 -1.27
N GLU A 215 29.06 11.38 0.01
CA GLU A 215 29.83 10.20 0.45
C GLU A 215 29.31 8.91 -0.19
N LEU A 216 27.97 8.74 -0.23
CA LEU A 216 27.32 7.61 -0.89
C LEU A 216 27.63 7.57 -2.39
N ASP A 217 27.48 8.71 -3.08
CA ASP A 217 27.78 8.83 -4.50
C ASP A 217 29.23 8.48 -4.82
N GLY A 218 30.17 8.98 -4.02
CA GLY A 218 31.60 8.66 -4.10
C GLY A 218 31.91 7.17 -3.90
N ALA A 219 31.07 6.46 -3.15
CA ALA A 219 31.16 5.03 -2.90
C ALA A 219 30.34 4.18 -3.89
N GLY A 220 29.67 4.79 -4.86
CA GLY A 220 28.87 4.11 -5.86
C GLY A 220 27.44 3.76 -5.41
N PHE A 221 26.90 4.47 -4.43
CA PHE A 221 25.55 4.28 -3.92
C PHE A 221 24.70 5.53 -4.11
N GLN A 222 23.39 5.35 -4.15
CA GLN A 222 22.43 6.44 -4.07
C GLN A 222 21.17 6.01 -3.30
N PHE A 223 20.63 6.90 -2.48
CA PHE A 223 19.36 6.66 -1.82
C PHE A 223 18.19 6.69 -2.80
N SER A 224 17.21 5.82 -2.53
CA SER A 224 15.89 5.88 -3.12
C SER A 224 14.83 5.43 -2.10
N SER A 225 13.56 5.73 -2.41
CA SER A 225 12.46 5.47 -1.50
C SER A 225 11.45 4.49 -2.10
N ALA A 226 11.12 3.48 -1.31
CA ALA A 226 10.02 2.55 -1.58
C ALA A 226 8.70 2.98 -0.91
N ASN A 227 8.55 4.23 -0.51
CA ASN A 227 7.34 4.75 0.15
C ASN A 227 6.10 4.69 -0.74
N SER A 228 4.91 4.73 -0.13
CA SER A 228 3.63 4.65 -0.84
C SER A 228 3.37 5.80 -1.82
N ILE A 229 4.12 6.91 -1.70
CA ILE A 229 4.05 8.06 -2.61
C ILE A 229 4.75 7.83 -3.94
N ASN A 230 5.65 6.84 -4.05
CA ASN A 230 6.30 6.51 -5.32
C ASN A 230 5.24 6.04 -6.33
N ILE A 231 5.26 6.61 -7.54
CA ILE A 231 4.31 6.24 -8.60
C ILE A 231 4.44 4.75 -9.01
N GLY A 232 5.63 4.18 -8.88
CA GLY A 232 5.88 2.75 -9.09
C GLY A 232 5.19 1.83 -8.07
N ARG A 233 4.65 2.40 -6.97
CA ARG A 233 3.78 1.71 -6.03
C ARG A 233 2.30 1.93 -6.31
N LEU A 234 1.92 3.05 -6.91
CA LEU A 234 0.53 3.36 -7.22
C LEU A 234 0.03 2.59 -8.45
N VAL A 235 0.80 2.62 -9.54
CA VAL A 235 0.38 2.03 -10.82
C VAL A 235 0.07 0.53 -10.72
N PRO A 236 0.88 -0.32 -10.05
CA PRO A 236 0.55 -1.73 -9.90
C PRO A 236 -0.75 -2.00 -9.14
N GLN A 237 -1.19 -1.07 -8.29
CA GLN A 237 -2.43 -1.24 -7.54
C GLN A 237 -3.69 -1.02 -8.39
N ILE A 238 -3.59 -0.36 -9.52
CA ILE A 238 -4.71 -0.22 -10.47
C ILE A 238 -5.09 -1.58 -11.04
N VAL A 239 -4.10 -2.46 -11.23
CA VAL A 239 -4.24 -3.76 -11.87
C VAL A 239 -5.30 -4.63 -11.19
N TYR A 240 -5.23 -4.76 -9.86
CA TYR A 240 -6.12 -5.69 -9.16
C TYR A 240 -7.59 -5.24 -9.15
N TYR A 241 -7.89 -3.95 -9.31
CA TYR A 241 -9.27 -3.49 -9.47
C TYR A 241 -9.81 -3.79 -10.85
N VAL A 242 -8.99 -3.61 -11.89
CA VAL A 242 -9.34 -4.01 -13.26
C VAL A 242 -9.54 -5.53 -13.31
N TYR A 243 -8.60 -6.29 -12.76
CA TYR A 243 -8.68 -7.75 -12.68
C TYR A 243 -9.95 -8.21 -11.96
N ALA A 244 -10.24 -7.68 -10.76
CA ALA A 244 -11.42 -8.03 -9.97
C ALA A 244 -12.73 -7.80 -10.74
N TYR A 245 -12.87 -6.65 -11.40
CA TYR A 245 -14.07 -6.35 -12.18
C TYR A 245 -14.28 -7.38 -13.30
N PHE A 246 -13.24 -7.65 -14.08
CA PHE A 246 -13.36 -8.58 -15.20
C PHE A 246 -13.44 -10.05 -14.77
N ARG A 247 -12.93 -10.39 -13.58
CA ARG A 247 -13.23 -11.71 -12.96
C ARG A 247 -14.72 -11.84 -12.61
N LEU A 248 -15.35 -10.81 -12.06
CA LEU A 248 -16.81 -10.80 -11.82
C LEU A 248 -17.60 -10.93 -13.13
N VAL A 249 -17.16 -10.26 -14.18
CA VAL A 249 -17.77 -10.41 -15.54
C VAL A 249 -17.60 -11.84 -16.04
N GLY A 250 -16.40 -12.40 -15.99
CA GLY A 250 -16.11 -13.77 -16.44
C GLY A 250 -16.86 -14.84 -15.67
N GLN A 251 -17.15 -14.60 -14.39
CA GLN A 251 -17.95 -15.48 -13.53
C GLN A 251 -19.47 -15.25 -13.66
N GLY A 252 -19.90 -14.31 -14.50
CA GLY A 252 -21.31 -14.00 -14.69
C GLY A 252 -21.99 -13.30 -13.50
N LYS A 253 -21.21 -12.75 -12.56
CA LYS A 253 -21.72 -12.04 -11.37
C LYS A 253 -22.19 -10.62 -11.71
N VAL A 254 -21.60 -10.00 -12.72
CA VAL A 254 -22.02 -8.74 -13.35
C VAL A 254 -21.89 -8.86 -14.85
N LYS A 255 -22.67 -8.07 -15.60
CA LYS A 255 -22.50 -7.91 -17.05
C LYS A 255 -21.44 -6.84 -17.33
N ALA A 256 -20.76 -6.93 -18.46
CA ALA A 256 -19.85 -5.88 -18.90
C ALA A 256 -20.59 -4.53 -18.99
N GLY A 257 -20.08 -3.53 -18.30
CA GLY A 257 -20.70 -2.20 -18.18
C GLY A 257 -21.58 -2.01 -16.95
N ASP A 258 -21.98 -3.06 -16.26
CA ASP A 258 -22.65 -2.91 -14.96
C ASP A 258 -21.71 -2.27 -13.94
N LYS A 259 -22.25 -1.37 -13.14
CA LYS A 259 -21.45 -0.68 -12.12
C LYS A 259 -21.21 -1.57 -10.90
N ILE A 260 -20.08 -1.37 -10.25
CA ILE A 260 -19.76 -1.94 -8.95
C ILE A 260 -19.41 -0.84 -7.95
N ASN A 261 -19.57 -1.12 -6.67
CA ASN A 261 -18.97 -0.31 -5.60
C ASN A 261 -17.63 -0.92 -5.18
N VAL A 262 -16.70 -0.09 -4.75
CA VAL A 262 -15.40 -0.52 -4.22
C VAL A 262 -15.22 0.07 -2.84
N VAL A 263 -14.99 -0.78 -1.83
CA VAL A 263 -14.76 -0.39 -0.44
C VAL A 263 -13.30 -0.65 -0.08
N VAL A 264 -12.62 0.36 0.46
CA VAL A 264 -11.19 0.28 0.71
C VAL A 264 -10.87 0.71 2.13
N PRO A 265 -10.24 -0.16 2.95
CA PRO A 265 -9.66 0.27 4.23
C PRO A 265 -8.50 1.21 3.92
N THR A 266 -8.61 2.46 4.38
CA THR A 266 -7.79 3.55 3.86
C THR A 266 -6.94 4.21 4.94
N GLY A 267 -5.61 4.19 4.72
CA GLY A 267 -4.62 4.99 5.45
C GLY A 267 -4.02 6.06 4.53
N ASN A 268 -2.89 5.76 3.89
CA ASN A 268 -2.16 6.69 3.01
C ASN A 268 -2.81 6.98 1.64
N PHE A 269 -4.05 6.59 1.45
CA PHE A 269 -4.86 6.84 0.25
C PHE A 269 -4.38 6.20 -1.06
N GLY A 270 -3.26 5.50 -1.08
CA GLY A 270 -2.71 4.90 -2.31
C GLY A 270 -3.64 3.87 -2.93
N ASN A 271 -4.18 2.96 -2.13
CA ASN A 271 -5.06 1.88 -2.57
C ASN A 271 -6.37 2.41 -3.17
N ILE A 272 -7.11 3.27 -2.48
CA ILE A 272 -8.36 3.84 -2.99
C ILE A 272 -8.13 4.79 -4.19
N LEU A 273 -7.00 5.49 -4.23
CA LEU A 273 -6.60 6.30 -5.37
C LEU A 273 -6.37 5.43 -6.62
N ALA A 274 -5.81 4.23 -6.46
CA ALA A 274 -5.68 3.27 -7.56
C ALA A 274 -7.05 2.85 -8.12
N ALA A 275 -8.03 2.61 -7.25
CA ALA A 275 -9.42 2.38 -7.67
C ALA A 275 -10.02 3.60 -8.38
N TYR A 276 -9.74 4.81 -7.91
CA TYR A 276 -10.14 6.04 -8.58
C TYR A 276 -9.50 6.17 -9.97
N TYR A 277 -8.22 5.82 -10.12
CA TYR A 277 -7.57 5.81 -11.44
C TYR A 277 -8.19 4.75 -12.35
N ALA A 278 -8.51 3.56 -11.85
CA ALA A 278 -9.23 2.53 -12.61
C ALA A 278 -10.59 3.05 -13.12
N LYS A 279 -11.34 3.78 -12.27
CA LYS A 279 -12.59 4.47 -12.68
C LYS A 279 -12.34 5.48 -13.79
N GLN A 280 -11.29 6.30 -13.67
CA GLN A 280 -10.92 7.29 -14.69
C GLN A 280 -10.46 6.64 -16.00
N MET A 281 -9.88 5.43 -15.97
CA MET A 281 -9.57 4.62 -17.14
C MET A 281 -10.83 4.10 -17.86
N GLY A 282 -11.98 4.15 -17.22
CA GLY A 282 -13.27 3.71 -17.77
C GLY A 282 -13.87 2.48 -17.09
N LEU A 283 -13.26 1.98 -16.00
CA LEU A 283 -13.87 0.89 -15.22
C LEU A 283 -15.19 1.37 -14.61
N PRO A 284 -16.30 0.59 -14.73
CA PRO A 284 -17.61 1.00 -14.26
C PRO A 284 -17.72 0.95 -12.73
N ILE A 285 -17.09 1.88 -12.05
CA ILE A 285 -17.20 2.02 -10.59
C ILE A 285 -18.27 3.05 -10.27
N ASN A 286 -19.27 2.67 -9.47
CA ASN A 286 -20.33 3.55 -8.98
C ASN A 286 -19.78 4.45 -7.85
N LYS A 287 -19.42 3.84 -6.73
CA LYS A 287 -18.89 4.53 -5.55
C LYS A 287 -17.56 3.94 -5.10
N LEU A 288 -16.72 4.84 -4.60
CA LEU A 288 -15.49 4.54 -3.88
C LEU A 288 -15.74 4.83 -2.40
N VAL A 289 -15.83 3.78 -1.61
CA VAL A 289 -16.12 3.87 -0.18
C VAL A 289 -14.80 3.88 0.59
N CYS A 290 -14.47 5.04 1.16
CA CYS A 290 -13.28 5.25 1.96
C CYS A 290 -13.58 4.89 3.41
N ALA A 291 -13.04 3.79 3.89
CA ALA A 291 -13.22 3.32 5.24
C ALA A 291 -12.05 3.76 6.13
N SER A 292 -12.34 4.44 7.23
CA SER A 292 -11.39 4.85 8.26
C SER A 292 -11.56 4.03 9.53
N ASN A 293 -10.49 3.86 10.30
CA ASN A 293 -10.58 3.44 11.70
C ASN A 293 -10.84 4.67 12.61
N GLU A 294 -10.55 4.57 13.90
CA GLU A 294 -10.76 5.69 14.83
C GLU A 294 -9.89 6.92 14.52
N ASN A 295 -8.77 6.74 13.78
CA ASN A 295 -8.04 7.85 13.17
C ASN A 295 -8.77 8.36 11.93
N LYS A 296 -9.92 8.96 12.13
CA LYS A 296 -10.95 9.27 11.12
C LYS A 296 -10.76 10.59 10.37
N VAL A 297 -9.53 11.01 10.15
CA VAL A 297 -9.24 12.26 9.44
C VAL A 297 -9.84 12.31 8.04
N LEU A 298 -9.83 11.20 7.31
CA LEU A 298 -10.43 11.11 5.98
C LEU A 298 -11.96 11.16 6.03
N PHE A 299 -12.60 10.47 6.98
CA PHE A 299 -14.04 10.58 7.18
C PHE A 299 -14.48 12.03 7.39
N ASP A 300 -13.80 12.74 8.29
CA ASP A 300 -14.11 14.14 8.56
C ASP A 300 -13.88 15.01 7.33
N PHE A 301 -12.79 14.76 6.57
CA PHE A 301 -12.53 15.47 5.32
C PHE A 301 -13.63 15.26 4.27
N PHE A 302 -14.06 14.02 4.01
CA PHE A 302 -15.12 13.75 3.03
C PHE A 302 -16.46 14.40 3.45
N ARG A 303 -16.72 14.51 4.75
CA ARG A 303 -17.95 15.09 5.25
C ARG A 303 -17.94 16.62 5.22
N THR A 304 -16.81 17.25 5.55
CA THR A 304 -16.73 18.70 5.78
C THR A 304 -16.03 19.46 4.64
N GLY A 305 -15.14 18.79 3.92
CA GLY A 305 -14.19 19.42 2.99
C GLY A 305 -12.98 20.04 3.70
N THR A 306 -12.85 19.84 5.01
CA THR A 306 -11.69 20.30 5.80
C THR A 306 -10.85 19.11 6.21
N TYR A 307 -9.57 19.15 5.86
CA TYR A 307 -8.56 18.20 6.33
C TYR A 307 -7.83 18.82 7.50
N ASP A 308 -7.96 18.20 8.69
CA ASP A 308 -7.35 18.67 9.93
C ASP A 308 -6.55 17.56 10.60
N ARG A 309 -5.21 17.75 10.67
CA ARG A 309 -4.27 16.82 11.33
C ARG A 309 -4.06 17.10 12.81
N LYS A 310 -4.64 18.17 13.35
CA LYS A 310 -4.49 18.60 14.75
C LYS A 310 -5.42 17.80 15.64
N ARG A 311 -5.10 16.53 15.82
CA ARG A 311 -5.87 15.57 16.62
C ARG A 311 -4.94 14.55 17.28
N ASP A 312 -5.42 13.87 18.31
CA ASP A 312 -4.68 12.81 18.96
C ASP A 312 -4.49 11.62 18.01
N PHE A 313 -3.33 11.00 18.08
CA PHE A 313 -3.03 9.77 17.38
C PHE A 313 -3.52 8.58 18.22
N ILE A 314 -4.33 7.70 17.65
CA ILE A 314 -4.93 6.55 18.32
C ILE A 314 -4.27 5.29 17.78
N LEU A 315 -3.71 4.46 18.67
CA LEU A 315 -3.24 3.13 18.32
C LEU A 315 -4.43 2.17 18.25
N THR A 316 -4.59 1.49 17.13
CA THR A 316 -5.71 0.58 16.86
C THR A 316 -5.23 -0.82 16.49
N THR A 317 -6.17 -1.75 16.37
CA THR A 317 -5.93 -3.11 15.86
C THR A 317 -5.70 -3.16 14.34
N SER A 318 -5.92 -2.04 13.64
CA SER A 318 -5.67 -1.88 12.19
C SER A 318 -4.54 -0.87 11.90
N PRO A 319 -3.29 -1.16 12.31
CA PRO A 319 -2.22 -0.16 12.39
C PRO A 319 -1.80 0.45 11.05
N SER A 320 -2.04 -0.20 9.92
CA SER A 320 -1.75 0.39 8.60
C SER A 320 -2.67 1.57 8.25
N MET A 321 -3.74 1.76 9.02
CA MET A 321 -4.70 2.87 8.88
C MET A 321 -4.48 3.94 9.96
N ASP A 322 -3.56 3.75 10.91
CA ASP A 322 -3.22 4.70 11.95
C ASP A 322 -2.38 5.84 11.35
N ILE A 323 -3.05 6.86 10.85
CA ILE A 323 -2.43 8.01 10.20
C ILE A 323 -3.12 9.32 10.60
N LEU A 324 -2.33 10.39 10.65
CA LEU A 324 -2.82 11.77 10.73
C LEU A 324 -2.67 12.51 9.40
N ILE A 325 -1.73 12.08 8.55
CA ILE A 325 -1.51 12.63 7.21
C ILE A 325 -1.64 11.51 6.18
N SER A 326 -2.65 11.62 5.34
CA SER A 326 -2.92 10.71 4.24
C SER A 326 -2.19 11.18 2.98
N SER A 327 -0.97 10.67 2.77
CA SER A 327 0.01 11.26 1.85
C SER A 327 -0.43 11.28 0.38
N ASN A 328 -1.09 10.22 -0.12
CA ASN A 328 -1.53 10.19 -1.52
C ASN A 328 -2.82 10.96 -1.79
N LEU A 329 -3.49 11.47 -0.75
CA LEU A 329 -4.65 12.34 -0.92
C LEU A 329 -4.28 13.60 -1.72
N GLU A 330 -3.03 14.08 -1.64
CA GLU A 330 -2.52 15.19 -2.45
C GLU A 330 -2.78 14.98 -3.95
N ARG A 331 -2.69 13.76 -4.47
CA ARG A 331 -2.98 13.45 -5.87
C ARG A 331 -4.46 13.62 -6.22
N LEU A 332 -5.36 13.30 -5.30
CA LEU A 332 -6.79 13.60 -5.46
C LEU A 332 -7.03 15.11 -5.37
N ILE A 333 -6.45 15.80 -4.39
CA ILE A 333 -6.57 17.26 -4.24
C ILE A 333 -6.12 17.97 -5.52
N TYR A 334 -5.00 17.56 -6.10
CA TYR A 334 -4.53 18.08 -7.38
C TYR A 334 -5.58 17.92 -8.49
N ARG A 335 -6.24 16.76 -8.59
CA ARG A 335 -7.33 16.56 -9.55
C ARG A 335 -8.55 17.44 -9.26
N LEU A 336 -8.91 17.60 -7.99
CA LEU A 336 -10.05 18.43 -7.57
C LEU A 336 -9.82 19.94 -7.80
N THR A 337 -8.56 20.39 -7.84
CA THR A 337 -8.23 21.79 -8.23
C THR A 337 -8.38 22.05 -9.72
N GLY A 338 -8.74 21.05 -10.54
CA GLY A 338 -8.70 21.13 -12.00
C GLY A 338 -7.27 21.07 -12.56
N GLU A 339 -6.38 20.39 -11.84
CA GLU A 339 -4.94 20.26 -12.12
C GLU A 339 -4.15 21.57 -11.97
N ASP A 340 -4.66 22.49 -11.15
CA ASP A 340 -3.95 23.71 -10.76
C ASP A 340 -2.91 23.39 -9.68
N ALA A 341 -1.66 23.28 -10.12
CA ALA A 341 -0.53 22.93 -9.27
C ALA A 341 -0.21 23.99 -8.21
N GLN A 342 -0.41 25.29 -8.51
CA GLN A 342 -0.21 26.35 -7.54
C GLN A 342 -1.22 26.24 -6.41
N LYS A 343 -2.48 26.06 -6.73
CA LYS A 343 -3.55 25.90 -5.74
C LYS A 343 -3.34 24.63 -4.89
N CYS A 344 -2.89 23.54 -5.50
CA CYS A 344 -2.53 22.33 -4.75
C CYS A 344 -1.36 22.60 -3.79
N ALA A 345 -0.32 23.28 -4.24
CA ALA A 345 0.83 23.66 -3.40
C ALA A 345 0.42 24.53 -2.21
N GLU A 346 -0.45 25.51 -2.42
CA GLU A 346 -0.98 26.39 -1.36
C GLU A 346 -1.75 25.58 -0.28
N LEU A 347 -2.58 24.61 -0.68
CA LEU A 347 -3.29 23.73 0.25
C LEU A 347 -2.32 22.84 1.04
N MET A 348 -1.29 22.28 0.38
CA MET A 348 -0.28 21.45 1.04
C MET A 348 0.60 22.29 1.98
N GLN A 349 0.90 23.53 1.64
CA GLN A 349 1.59 24.47 2.54
C GLN A 349 0.74 24.77 3.77
N SER A 350 -0.56 25.03 3.60
CA SER A 350 -1.49 25.25 4.72
C SER A 350 -1.51 24.05 5.67
N LEU A 351 -1.52 22.82 5.13
CA LEU A 351 -1.43 21.61 5.94
C LEU A 351 -0.11 21.50 6.71
N SER A 352 0.99 21.85 6.04
CA SER A 352 2.33 21.78 6.64
C SER A 352 2.53 22.77 7.78
N GLU A 353 2.14 24.02 7.56
CA GLU A 353 2.36 25.14 8.50
C GLU A 353 1.23 25.27 9.52
N GLY A 354 -0.03 25.24 9.05
CA GLY A 354 -1.23 25.46 9.88
C GLY A 354 -1.87 24.17 10.41
N GLY A 355 -1.51 23.03 9.88
CA GLY A 355 -2.05 21.72 10.28
C GLY A 355 -3.40 21.37 9.64
N GLU A 356 -3.98 22.26 8.82
CA GLU A 356 -5.28 22.06 8.17
C GLU A 356 -5.38 22.78 6.84
N TYR A 357 -6.32 22.35 6.01
CA TYR A 357 -6.81 23.07 4.84
C TYR A 357 -8.29 22.79 4.61
N THR A 358 -8.98 23.70 3.91
CA THR A 358 -10.35 23.51 3.46
C THR A 358 -10.43 23.65 1.94
N ILE A 359 -11.04 22.68 1.28
CA ILE A 359 -11.28 22.72 -0.16
C ILE A 359 -12.50 23.59 -0.50
N THR A 360 -12.53 24.17 -1.70
CA THR A 360 -13.65 25.00 -2.17
C THR A 360 -14.89 24.16 -2.46
N ASP A 361 -16.06 24.83 -2.51
CA ASP A 361 -17.32 24.15 -2.85
C ASP A 361 -17.29 23.54 -4.27
N GLU A 362 -16.54 24.14 -5.20
CA GLU A 362 -16.31 23.54 -6.53
C GLU A 362 -15.53 22.25 -6.45
N MET A 363 -14.46 22.20 -5.65
CA MET A 363 -13.68 20.99 -5.42
C MET A 363 -14.52 19.91 -4.72
N LYS A 364 -15.42 20.28 -3.80
CA LYS A 364 -16.32 19.33 -3.12
C LYS A 364 -17.23 18.57 -4.10
N LYS A 365 -17.63 19.19 -5.22
CA LYS A 365 -18.42 18.50 -6.26
C LYS A 365 -17.67 17.29 -6.85
N GLY A 366 -16.34 17.39 -6.96
CA GLY A 366 -15.48 16.28 -7.41
C GLY A 366 -15.39 15.12 -6.42
N LEU A 367 -15.83 15.30 -5.17
CA LEU A 367 -15.93 14.21 -4.18
C LEU A 367 -17.20 13.36 -4.33
N ALA A 368 -18.09 13.65 -5.26
CA ALA A 368 -19.34 12.92 -5.46
C ALA A 368 -19.15 11.42 -5.76
N ASP A 369 -17.99 11.02 -6.28
CA ASP A 369 -17.64 9.61 -6.49
C ASP A 369 -17.30 8.87 -5.19
N PHE A 370 -17.05 9.59 -4.11
CA PHE A 370 -16.61 9.03 -2.83
C PHE A 370 -17.74 9.04 -1.80
N TYR A 371 -17.64 8.07 -0.88
CA TYR A 371 -18.37 8.04 0.39
C TYR A 371 -17.37 7.72 1.48
N GLY A 372 -17.34 8.49 2.56
CA GLY A 372 -16.45 8.27 3.70
C GLY A 372 -17.23 7.90 4.95
N ASN A 373 -16.77 6.89 5.68
CA ASN A 373 -17.25 6.58 7.03
C ASN A 373 -16.12 5.90 7.83
N TYR A 374 -16.37 5.58 9.10
CA TYR A 374 -15.39 4.97 9.99
C TYR A 374 -16.00 3.86 10.86
N CYS A 375 -15.14 2.99 11.39
CA CYS A 375 -15.47 2.02 12.44
C CYS A 375 -14.62 2.29 13.68
N SER A 376 -15.25 2.13 14.86
CA SER A 376 -14.53 2.05 16.13
C SER A 376 -13.87 0.68 16.30
N GLU A 377 -13.00 0.54 17.31
CA GLU A 377 -12.39 -0.75 17.66
C GLU A 377 -13.44 -1.80 18.06
N GLU A 378 -14.49 -1.39 18.77
CA GLU A 378 -15.59 -2.27 19.14
C GLU A 378 -16.37 -2.74 17.90
N GLU A 379 -16.76 -1.83 17.01
CA GLU A 379 -17.42 -2.15 15.74
C GLU A 379 -16.53 -3.04 14.84
N THR A 380 -15.23 -2.83 14.85
CA THR A 380 -14.26 -3.64 14.10
C THR A 380 -14.26 -5.08 14.60
N LYS A 381 -14.17 -5.27 15.93
CA LYS A 381 -14.24 -6.59 16.56
C LYS A 381 -15.58 -7.29 16.27
N GLU A 382 -16.69 -6.57 16.44
CA GLU A 382 -18.03 -7.09 16.15
C GLU A 382 -18.16 -7.49 14.67
N THR A 383 -17.58 -6.73 13.77
CA THR A 383 -17.60 -7.03 12.32
C THR A 383 -16.87 -8.32 12.00
N ILE A 384 -15.68 -8.57 12.59
CA ILE A 384 -14.96 -9.85 12.42
C ILE A 384 -15.84 -11.00 12.88
N HIS A 385 -16.43 -10.88 14.09
CA HIS A 385 -17.33 -11.89 14.65
C HIS A 385 -18.51 -12.18 13.72
N ASN A 386 -19.19 -11.15 13.25
CA ASN A 386 -20.40 -11.28 12.44
C ASN A 386 -20.12 -11.86 11.06
N VAL A 387 -19.05 -11.45 10.38
CA VAL A 387 -18.67 -12.03 9.08
C VAL A 387 -18.36 -13.51 9.23
N TYR A 388 -17.58 -13.87 10.26
CA TYR A 388 -17.31 -15.28 10.54
C TYR A 388 -18.58 -16.07 10.83
N LYS A 389 -19.44 -15.58 11.70
CA LYS A 389 -20.68 -16.24 12.10
C LYS A 389 -21.67 -16.43 10.94
N ASN A 390 -21.73 -15.44 10.02
CA ASN A 390 -22.70 -15.45 8.92
C ASN A 390 -22.23 -16.25 7.70
N SER A 391 -20.93 -16.39 7.51
CA SER A 391 -20.36 -16.93 6.25
C SER A 391 -19.16 -17.86 6.41
N ASP A 392 -18.79 -18.22 7.65
CA ASP A 392 -17.58 -19.00 7.97
C ASP A 392 -16.28 -18.41 7.38
N TYR A 393 -16.30 -17.11 7.06
CA TYR A 393 -15.18 -16.38 6.48
C TYR A 393 -14.51 -15.49 7.51
N VAL A 394 -13.22 -15.70 7.73
CA VAL A 394 -12.43 -14.93 8.70
C VAL A 394 -11.67 -13.82 8.00
N ILE A 395 -11.80 -12.61 8.52
CA ILE A 395 -11.15 -11.40 8.00
C ILE A 395 -10.23 -10.75 9.04
N ASP A 396 -9.25 -10.01 8.55
CA ASP A 396 -8.36 -9.22 9.42
C ASP A 396 -9.01 -7.91 9.88
N PRO A 397 -8.45 -7.22 10.90
CA PRO A 397 -9.04 -5.97 11.41
C PRO A 397 -9.18 -4.85 10.36
N HIS A 398 -8.24 -4.72 9.41
CA HIS A 398 -8.35 -3.70 8.35
C HIS A 398 -9.54 -3.99 7.42
N THR A 399 -9.67 -5.23 6.98
CA THR A 399 -10.80 -5.68 6.16
C THR A 399 -12.12 -5.53 6.95
N ALA A 400 -12.09 -5.76 8.26
CA ALA A 400 -13.26 -5.59 9.12
C ALA A 400 -13.70 -4.12 9.19
N VAL A 401 -12.79 -3.17 9.27
CA VAL A 401 -13.14 -1.74 9.18
C VAL A 401 -13.86 -1.46 7.86
N ALA A 402 -13.36 -1.99 6.74
CA ALA A 402 -14.00 -1.82 5.44
C ALA A 402 -15.39 -2.47 5.37
N ALA A 403 -15.53 -3.70 5.87
CA ALA A 403 -16.81 -4.41 5.90
C ALA A 403 -17.84 -3.72 6.80
N GLY A 404 -17.43 -3.21 7.97
CA GLY A 404 -18.27 -2.44 8.87
C GLY A 404 -18.75 -1.11 8.26
N VAL A 405 -17.84 -0.41 7.58
CA VAL A 405 -18.20 0.81 6.84
C VAL A 405 -19.14 0.50 5.67
N TYR A 406 -18.96 -0.63 4.98
CA TYR A 406 -19.90 -1.08 3.95
C TYR A 406 -21.31 -1.29 4.50
N LYS A 407 -21.47 -1.90 5.69
CA LYS A 407 -22.77 -2.03 6.35
C LYS A 407 -23.41 -0.66 6.65
N LYS A 408 -22.61 0.32 7.08
CA LYS A 408 -23.09 1.70 7.29
C LYS A 408 -23.49 2.34 5.96
N TYR A 409 -22.70 2.14 4.89
CA TYR A 409 -23.03 2.63 3.55
C TYR A 409 -24.38 2.09 3.06
N LEU A 410 -24.63 0.78 3.18
CA LEU A 410 -25.91 0.17 2.82
C LEU A 410 -27.08 0.79 3.60
N LYS A 411 -26.89 1.01 4.90
CA LYS A 411 -27.91 1.62 5.77
C LYS A 411 -28.21 3.07 5.37
N ASP A 412 -27.18 3.82 4.99
CA ASP A 412 -27.32 5.25 4.68
C ASP A 412 -27.88 5.50 3.27
N THR A 413 -27.67 4.58 2.32
CA THR A 413 -27.94 4.82 0.90
C THR A 413 -28.94 3.86 0.26
N ASP A 414 -29.20 2.71 0.88
CA ASP A 414 -29.98 1.59 0.31
C ASP A 414 -29.46 1.15 -1.09
N ASP A 415 -28.15 1.32 -1.32
CA ASP A 415 -27.49 0.97 -2.58
C ASP A 415 -26.95 -0.46 -2.55
N HIS A 416 -27.66 -1.38 -3.20
CA HIS A 416 -27.33 -2.80 -3.31
C HIS A 416 -26.51 -3.14 -4.58
N THR A 417 -25.84 -2.18 -5.19
CA THR A 417 -24.90 -2.42 -6.27
C THR A 417 -23.83 -3.42 -5.85
N VAL A 418 -23.49 -4.38 -6.71
CA VAL A 418 -22.44 -5.37 -6.45
C VAL A 418 -21.20 -4.68 -5.91
N THR A 419 -20.71 -5.15 -4.78
CA THR A 419 -19.65 -4.47 -4.03
C THR A 419 -18.42 -5.36 -3.87
N VAL A 420 -17.26 -4.79 -4.17
CA VAL A 420 -15.94 -5.37 -3.93
C VAL A 420 -15.31 -4.69 -2.72
N ILE A 421 -14.91 -5.47 -1.72
CA ILE A 421 -14.18 -5.01 -0.53
C ILE A 421 -12.72 -5.41 -0.68
N ALA A 422 -11.80 -4.46 -0.63
CA ALA A 422 -10.37 -4.76 -0.61
C ALA A 422 -9.98 -5.43 0.71
N SER A 423 -9.65 -6.71 0.64
CA SER A 423 -9.17 -7.51 1.79
C SER A 423 -7.65 -7.43 1.84
N THR A 424 -7.13 -6.55 2.70
CA THR A 424 -5.77 -6.02 2.60
C THR A 424 -4.72 -6.77 3.39
N ALA A 425 -5.12 -7.65 4.30
CA ALA A 425 -4.18 -8.50 5.04
C ALA A 425 -4.82 -9.85 5.38
N SER A 426 -3.98 -10.86 5.53
CA SER A 426 -4.40 -12.16 6.05
C SER A 426 -4.77 -12.04 7.54
N PRO A 427 -5.81 -12.74 8.02
CA PRO A 427 -6.15 -12.80 9.44
C PRO A 427 -4.99 -13.33 10.29
N TYR A 428 -4.12 -14.14 9.73
CA TYR A 428 -2.93 -14.67 10.41
C TYR A 428 -1.84 -13.64 10.72
N LYS A 429 -1.89 -12.47 10.10
CA LYS A 429 -0.98 -11.36 10.42
C LYS A 429 -1.36 -10.65 11.72
N PHE A 430 -2.63 -10.71 12.08
CA PHE A 430 -3.24 -10.09 13.26
C PHE A 430 -3.98 -11.13 14.11
N THR A 431 -3.38 -12.31 14.25
CA THR A 431 -4.00 -13.51 14.81
C THR A 431 -4.66 -13.25 16.17
N ARG A 432 -4.00 -12.51 17.06
CA ARG A 432 -4.52 -12.22 18.40
C ARG A 432 -5.84 -11.42 18.34
N SER A 433 -5.85 -10.34 17.59
CA SER A 433 -7.06 -9.50 17.43
C SER A 433 -8.22 -10.27 16.78
N VAL A 434 -7.89 -11.14 15.80
CA VAL A 434 -8.88 -11.99 15.15
C VAL A 434 -9.43 -13.04 16.12
N MET A 435 -8.56 -13.70 16.88
CA MET A 435 -8.99 -14.69 17.90
C MET A 435 -9.82 -14.06 19.00
N ASP A 436 -9.52 -12.84 19.45
CA ASP A 436 -10.33 -12.10 20.40
C ASP A 436 -11.77 -11.85 19.90
N ALA A 437 -11.96 -11.82 18.59
CA ALA A 437 -13.27 -11.59 17.97
C ALA A 437 -14.02 -12.91 17.68
N VAL A 438 -13.34 -13.94 17.18
CA VAL A 438 -14.02 -15.20 16.77
C VAL A 438 -14.19 -16.18 17.92
N ALA A 439 -13.33 -16.12 18.95
CA ALA A 439 -13.37 -17.00 20.13
C ALA A 439 -13.79 -16.24 21.41
N ASP A 440 -14.39 -15.06 21.29
CA ASP A 440 -14.77 -14.14 22.37
C ASP A 440 -13.60 -13.59 23.21
N LYS A 441 -12.52 -14.31 23.31
CA LYS A 441 -11.26 -13.90 23.93
C LYS A 441 -10.13 -14.83 23.50
N ALA A 442 -9.01 -14.26 23.03
CA ALA A 442 -7.79 -15.02 22.82
C ALA A 442 -7.28 -15.59 24.15
N GLU A 443 -6.85 -16.85 24.14
CA GLU A 443 -6.18 -17.44 25.27
C GLU A 443 -4.81 -16.77 25.52
N ASP A 444 -4.29 -16.90 26.75
CA ASP A 444 -2.94 -16.45 27.07
C ASP A 444 -1.88 -17.41 26.50
N LYS A 445 -1.76 -17.39 25.17
CA LYS A 445 -0.83 -18.17 24.35
C LYS A 445 0.02 -17.25 23.50
N ASP A 446 1.15 -17.77 23.02
CA ASP A 446 1.93 -17.04 22.02
C ASP A 446 1.17 -16.99 20.66
N ASP A 447 1.56 -16.05 19.81
CA ASP A 447 0.86 -15.77 18.55
C ASP A 447 0.90 -16.95 17.57
N PHE A 448 1.91 -17.81 17.63
CA PHE A 448 1.96 -19.02 16.78
C PHE A 448 0.98 -20.09 17.25
N ALA A 449 0.84 -20.28 18.57
CA ALA A 449 -0.18 -21.17 19.12
C ALA A 449 -1.60 -20.66 18.82
N LEU A 450 -1.81 -19.34 18.84
CA LEU A 450 -3.07 -18.73 18.41
C LEU A 450 -3.31 -18.93 16.91
N ALA A 451 -2.28 -18.91 16.07
CA ALA A 451 -2.42 -19.22 14.64
C ALA A 451 -2.89 -20.67 14.41
N ASP A 452 -2.37 -21.63 15.17
CA ASP A 452 -2.84 -23.01 15.11
C ASP A 452 -4.31 -23.15 15.53
N GLN A 453 -4.73 -22.42 16.58
CA GLN A 453 -6.14 -22.39 16.99
C GLN A 453 -7.02 -21.74 15.92
N LEU A 454 -6.59 -20.62 15.33
CA LEU A 454 -7.33 -19.96 14.25
C LEU A 454 -7.49 -20.90 13.05
N SER A 455 -6.45 -21.66 12.70
CA SER A 455 -6.52 -22.67 11.64
C SER A 455 -7.55 -23.77 11.95
N ALA A 456 -7.61 -24.23 13.20
CA ALA A 456 -8.58 -25.22 13.62
C ALA A 456 -10.03 -24.68 13.59
N ILE A 457 -10.23 -23.41 13.88
CA ILE A 457 -11.54 -22.75 13.88
C ILE A 457 -11.99 -22.43 12.44
N SER A 458 -11.12 -21.81 11.64
CA SER A 458 -11.47 -21.31 10.33
C SER A 458 -11.40 -22.36 9.21
N GLY A 459 -10.73 -23.48 9.46
CA GLY A 459 -10.41 -24.46 8.43
C GLY A 459 -9.34 -24.00 7.41
N VAL A 460 -8.86 -22.76 7.52
CA VAL A 460 -7.82 -22.18 6.66
C VAL A 460 -6.44 -22.56 7.21
N LYS A 461 -5.57 -23.10 6.37
CA LYS A 461 -4.19 -23.45 6.78
C LYS A 461 -3.42 -22.19 7.17
N VAL A 462 -2.56 -22.34 8.18
CA VAL A 462 -1.58 -21.30 8.51
C VAL A 462 -0.72 -21.02 7.28
N PRO A 463 -0.60 -19.74 6.83
CA PRO A 463 0.21 -19.40 5.66
C PRO A 463 1.67 -19.78 5.83
N LYS A 464 2.31 -20.22 4.73
CA LYS A 464 3.74 -20.57 4.69
C LYS A 464 4.62 -19.46 5.29
N ALA A 465 4.29 -18.20 5.02
CA ALA A 465 4.98 -17.03 5.54
C ALA A 465 4.98 -16.93 7.09
N VAL A 466 4.01 -17.55 7.76
CA VAL A 466 3.95 -17.63 9.24
C VAL A 466 4.66 -18.90 9.73
N GLU A 467 4.45 -20.04 9.05
CA GLU A 467 5.11 -21.31 9.41
C GLU A 467 6.64 -21.22 9.33
N GLU A 468 7.17 -20.64 8.26
CA GLU A 468 8.62 -20.54 8.04
C GLU A 468 9.34 -19.72 9.12
N ILE A 469 8.70 -18.72 9.68
CA ILE A 469 9.34 -17.87 10.68
C ILE A 469 9.31 -18.46 12.10
N ARG A 470 8.50 -19.48 12.38
CA ARG A 470 8.42 -20.11 13.71
C ARG A 470 9.79 -20.53 14.23
N THR A 471 10.55 -21.22 13.38
CA THR A 471 11.86 -21.81 13.71
C THR A 471 13.02 -21.12 13.01
N ALA A 472 12.75 -20.08 12.20
CA ALA A 472 13.78 -19.37 11.47
C ALA A 472 14.80 -18.71 12.44
N PRO A 473 16.10 -18.80 12.15
CA PRO A 473 17.12 -18.14 12.95
C PRO A 473 17.03 -16.62 12.80
N VAL A 474 17.35 -15.89 13.85
CA VAL A 474 17.53 -14.44 13.78
C VAL A 474 18.81 -14.16 13.00
N LEU A 475 18.68 -13.41 11.92
CA LEU A 475 19.77 -13.03 11.02
C LEU A 475 20.21 -11.57 11.24
N HIS A 476 19.33 -10.77 11.82
CA HIS A 476 19.54 -9.34 12.04
C HIS A 476 19.27 -9.02 13.52
N ASP A 477 20.31 -8.67 14.27
CA ASP A 477 20.27 -8.43 15.71
C ASP A 477 20.83 -7.05 16.11
N ILE A 478 21.17 -6.21 15.13
CA ILE A 478 21.71 -4.87 15.37
C ILE A 478 20.61 -3.98 15.98
N VAL A 479 20.92 -3.33 17.09
CA VAL A 479 20.07 -2.32 17.72
C VAL A 479 20.93 -1.09 18.01
N VAL A 480 20.44 0.09 17.64
CA VAL A 480 21.15 1.36 17.80
C VAL A 480 20.22 2.46 18.31
N ASP A 481 20.78 3.57 18.77
CA ASP A 481 20.03 4.79 19.05
C ASP A 481 19.77 5.58 17.75
N ALA A 482 18.68 6.34 17.69
CA ALA A 482 18.32 7.07 16.47
C ALA A 482 19.45 8.02 15.95
N PRO A 483 20.24 8.70 16.78
CA PRO A 483 21.39 9.48 16.32
C PRO A 483 22.47 8.67 15.60
N ASP A 484 22.62 7.37 15.90
CA ASP A 484 23.65 6.49 15.34
C ASP A 484 23.24 5.84 14.01
N MET A 485 22.01 6.09 13.54
CA MET A 485 21.50 5.52 12.29
C MET A 485 22.35 5.88 11.05
N PRO A 486 22.84 7.13 10.85
CA PRO A 486 23.69 7.48 9.71
C PRO A 486 25.00 6.68 9.67
N ASP A 487 25.69 6.55 10.80
CA ASP A 487 26.93 5.76 10.90
C ASP A 487 26.66 4.27 10.67
N THR A 488 25.51 3.78 11.12
CA THR A 488 25.07 2.41 10.86
C THR A 488 24.86 2.17 9.37
N VAL A 489 24.25 3.12 8.64
CA VAL A 489 24.09 3.04 7.19
C VAL A 489 25.45 2.95 6.50
N LYS A 490 26.41 3.84 6.85
CA LYS A 490 27.76 3.81 6.31
C LYS A 490 28.43 2.45 6.55
N LYS A 491 28.39 1.97 7.80
CA LYS A 491 28.97 0.68 8.21
C LYS A 491 28.40 -0.49 7.40
N VAL A 492 27.07 -0.54 7.26
CA VAL A 492 26.37 -1.59 6.50
C VAL A 492 26.77 -1.57 5.02
N LEU A 493 27.01 -0.39 4.46
CA LEU A 493 27.43 -0.20 3.06
C LEU A 493 28.94 -0.37 2.86
N GLY A 494 29.74 -0.52 3.95
CA GLY A 494 31.19 -0.64 3.90
C GLY A 494 31.90 0.68 3.56
N ILE A 495 31.27 1.80 3.91
CA ILE A 495 31.84 3.15 3.78
C ILE A 495 32.57 3.48 5.09
N HIS A 496 33.85 3.86 5.00
CA HIS A 496 34.73 4.13 6.13
C HIS A 496 35.11 5.60 6.22
#